data_cedbbfc62e83100609260b3c6a4f9d59
#
_entry.id   cedbbfc62e83100609260b3c6a4f9d59
#
_cell.length_a   1.000
_cell.length_b   1.000
_cell.length_c   1.000
_cell.angle_alpha   90.00
_cell.angle_beta   90.00
_cell.angle_gamma   90.00
#
_symmetry.space_group_name_H-M   'P 1'
#
loop_
_entity.id
_entity.type
_entity.pdbx_description
1 polymer ?
#
loop_
_entity_poly.entity_id
_entity_poly.type
_entity_poly.pdbx_seq_one_letter_code
_entity_poly.pdbx_strand_id
1 'polypeptide(L)'
;MKILLVEDDELIGSALFEALVAHHYTVDVAADGQAGLELATPFEYDLILLDWLIPKLDGISLCRQLRSKGYQKPILLLTAKDSNSDIVQGLDAGADDYIVKPYDLSALMARIRDLLRRGNSPVTSVLTWGNLCLNPVSGEVTFEEQLLSLTPKEYSLLELFLRNPQRVFSRSAIIDRLWSLSGSPAESAVTVHIKELRQKLKIGGMTEEIIETVYGLGYRLKSPPEEKALRESVAGGGSVHRGMARGDKGDKGERSQSKLKGLASLSKVLERFRGSFAQQVTVLEQAKIALSEGKLSDVLRQSAGQEAHKLTGALGTFGYPEGSNLARAIEHMLMDGTALGREEALRLNQLVADLQQELTKPPASITEPIPPTQAPLVLVVDDDVALTEKLKVEAAVWGMQIETAPDLTTARQKITQTSPDVILLELSFPDPAEDGLTLLRELAEQSSTIPVLAVTRRDRLADRVAVSRLGGRGFLHKPVL
;
A
#
# COMPACT_ATOMS: atom_id res chain seq x y z
N MET A 1 8.96 -7.11 8.16
CA MET A 1 8.79 -5.64 8.40
C MET A 1 7.61 -5.40 9.31
N LYS A 2 7.64 -4.37 10.16
CA LYS A 2 6.61 -4.09 11.18
C LYS A 2 5.85 -2.81 10.83
N ILE A 3 4.52 -2.89 10.79
CA ILE A 3 3.62 -1.80 10.40
C ILE A 3 2.73 -1.46 11.60
N LEU A 4 2.54 -0.17 11.87
CA LEU A 4 1.49 0.33 12.75
C LEU A 4 0.30 0.76 11.89
N LEU A 5 -0.86 0.16 12.14
CA LEU A 5 -2.14 0.54 11.54
C LEU A 5 -2.94 1.34 12.56
N VAL A 6 -3.27 2.59 12.23
CA VAL A 6 -4.11 3.47 13.06
C VAL A 6 -5.41 3.70 12.31
N GLU A 7 -6.46 3.00 12.72
CA GLU A 7 -7.79 2.96 12.09
C GLU A 7 -8.82 2.71 13.18
N ASP A 8 -9.87 3.52 13.26
CA ASP A 8 -10.90 3.40 14.30
C ASP A 8 -12.07 2.51 13.87
N ASP A 9 -12.24 2.28 12.59
CA ASP A 9 -13.21 1.31 12.09
C ASP A 9 -12.68 -0.11 12.27
N GLU A 10 -13.30 -0.87 13.17
CA GLU A 10 -12.90 -2.24 13.51
C GLU A 10 -12.94 -3.18 12.27
N LEU A 11 -13.84 -2.91 11.32
CA LEU A 11 -14.02 -3.73 10.12
C LEU A 11 -12.90 -3.47 9.11
N ILE A 12 -12.65 -2.19 8.83
CA ILE A 12 -11.57 -1.77 7.93
C ILE A 12 -10.23 -2.18 8.55
N GLY A 13 -10.05 -1.93 9.85
CA GLY A 13 -8.86 -2.31 10.60
C GLY A 13 -8.58 -3.81 10.54
N SER A 14 -9.60 -4.65 10.75
CA SER A 14 -9.47 -6.12 10.67
C SER A 14 -9.15 -6.59 9.26
N ALA A 15 -9.81 -6.05 8.23
CA ALA A 15 -9.55 -6.40 6.83
C ALA A 15 -8.13 -6.02 6.39
N LEU A 16 -7.68 -4.82 6.77
CA LEU A 16 -6.31 -4.37 6.49
C LEU A 16 -5.28 -5.21 7.26
N PHE A 17 -5.56 -5.52 8.53
CA PHE A 17 -4.72 -6.40 9.34
C PHE A 17 -4.53 -7.76 8.66
N GLU A 18 -5.62 -8.43 8.27
CA GLU A 18 -5.55 -9.74 7.61
C GLU A 18 -4.79 -9.65 6.28
N ALA A 19 -5.04 -8.63 5.48
CA ALA A 19 -4.36 -8.41 4.21
C ALA A 19 -2.85 -8.19 4.39
N LEU A 20 -2.45 -7.35 5.36
CA LEU A 20 -1.05 -7.09 5.67
C LEU A 20 -0.34 -8.33 6.20
N VAL A 21 -0.99 -9.10 7.07
CA VAL A 21 -0.44 -10.36 7.60
C VAL A 21 -0.28 -11.41 6.49
N ALA A 22 -1.23 -11.49 5.55
CA ALA A 22 -1.12 -12.36 4.37
C ALA A 22 0.10 -12.01 3.48
N HIS A 23 0.54 -10.75 3.49
CA HIS A 23 1.75 -10.28 2.82
C HIS A 23 3.00 -10.30 3.72
N HIS A 24 2.97 -11.09 4.79
CA HIS A 24 4.09 -11.33 5.73
C HIS A 24 4.54 -10.10 6.54
N TYR A 25 3.70 -9.07 6.67
CA TYR A 25 3.97 -7.97 7.58
C TYR A 25 3.57 -8.33 9.02
N THR A 26 4.32 -7.81 9.98
CA THR A 26 3.91 -7.80 11.39
C THR A 26 3.13 -6.52 11.63
N VAL A 27 1.93 -6.61 12.20
CA VAL A 27 1.02 -5.47 12.34
C VAL A 27 0.61 -5.29 13.79
N ASP A 28 0.78 -4.07 14.29
CA ASP A 28 0.10 -3.60 15.50
C ASP A 28 -1.04 -2.65 15.09
N VAL A 29 -2.16 -2.69 15.80
CA VAL A 29 -3.34 -1.89 15.50
C VAL A 29 -3.62 -0.93 16.66
N ALA A 30 -3.91 0.32 16.34
CA ALA A 30 -4.40 1.34 17.25
C ALA A 30 -5.78 1.82 16.79
N ALA A 31 -6.75 1.88 17.69
CA ALA A 31 -8.11 2.29 17.39
C ALA A 31 -8.33 3.82 17.45
N ASP A 32 -7.32 4.59 17.79
CA ASP A 32 -7.38 6.05 17.86
C ASP A 32 -5.97 6.68 17.76
N GLY A 33 -5.91 7.97 17.48
CA GLY A 33 -4.64 8.67 17.30
C GLY A 33 -3.79 8.75 18.58
N GLN A 34 -4.41 8.79 19.75
CA GLN A 34 -3.66 8.81 21.01
C GLN A 34 -2.97 7.47 21.24
N ALA A 35 -3.69 6.36 21.05
CA ALA A 35 -3.11 5.01 21.11
C ALA A 35 -2.01 4.83 20.03
N GLY A 36 -2.23 5.37 18.82
CA GLY A 36 -1.21 5.39 17.76
C GLY A 36 0.08 6.10 18.18
N LEU A 37 -0.03 7.26 18.83
CA LEU A 37 1.11 8.01 19.34
C LEU A 37 1.86 7.25 20.47
N GLU A 38 1.10 6.61 21.38
CA GLU A 38 1.65 5.83 22.47
C GLU A 38 2.42 4.61 21.98
N LEU A 39 1.95 3.96 20.91
CA LEU A 39 2.66 2.85 20.27
C LEU A 39 3.87 3.31 19.45
N ALA A 40 3.75 4.37 18.68
CA ALA A 40 4.82 4.85 17.82
C ALA A 40 6.01 5.48 18.58
N THR A 41 5.83 5.83 19.88
CA THR A 41 6.88 6.45 20.68
C THR A 41 7.93 5.45 21.19
N PRO A 42 7.55 4.32 21.86
CA PRO A 42 8.52 3.35 22.37
C PRO A 42 8.91 2.26 21.35
N PHE A 43 8.09 2.01 20.32
CA PHE A 43 8.32 0.92 19.36
C PHE A 43 8.76 1.45 17.99
N GLU A 44 9.68 0.73 17.35
CA GLU A 44 10.10 1.01 15.99
C GLU A 44 9.17 0.33 14.98
N TYR A 45 8.53 1.12 14.13
CA TYR A 45 7.77 0.66 12.97
C TYR A 45 8.50 1.03 11.68
N ASP A 46 8.42 0.15 10.68
CA ASP A 46 9.00 0.40 9.36
C ASP A 46 8.08 1.30 8.51
N LEU A 47 6.77 1.32 8.81
CA LEU A 47 5.74 2.15 8.18
C LEU A 47 4.59 2.37 9.16
N ILE A 48 3.96 3.54 9.10
CA ILE A 48 2.66 3.81 9.75
C ILE A 48 1.62 3.98 8.64
N LEU A 49 0.53 3.19 8.71
CA LEU A 49 -0.71 3.42 7.99
C LEU A 49 -1.63 4.19 8.91
N LEU A 50 -2.07 5.36 8.50
CA LEU A 50 -2.76 6.30 9.36
C LEU A 50 -4.03 6.80 8.71
N ASP A 51 -5.20 6.48 9.27
CA ASP A 51 -6.41 7.14 8.85
C ASP A 51 -6.40 8.61 9.29
N TRP A 52 -6.97 9.46 8.45
CA TRP A 52 -7.10 10.87 8.74
C TRP A 52 -8.13 11.15 9.82
N LEU A 53 -9.33 10.55 9.68
CA LEU A 53 -10.47 10.82 10.56
C LEU A 53 -10.56 9.76 11.67
N ILE A 54 -9.71 9.92 12.68
CA ILE A 54 -9.68 9.06 13.87
C ILE A 54 -9.98 9.87 15.14
N PRO A 55 -10.57 9.25 16.17
CA PRO A 55 -10.92 9.93 17.41
C PRO A 55 -9.71 10.29 18.27
N LYS A 56 -9.95 11.14 19.27
CA LYS A 56 -9.02 11.69 20.28
C LYS A 56 -7.95 12.60 19.70
N LEU A 57 -7.09 12.08 18.83
CA LEU A 57 -6.06 12.83 18.12
C LEU A 57 -6.20 12.52 16.63
N ASP A 58 -6.59 13.50 15.83
CA ASP A 58 -6.77 13.30 14.38
C ASP A 58 -5.45 12.94 13.68
N GLY A 59 -5.55 12.27 12.52
CA GLY A 59 -4.38 11.73 11.82
C GLY A 59 -3.36 12.79 11.42
N ILE A 60 -3.80 13.99 11.05
CA ILE A 60 -2.91 15.10 10.69
C ILE A 60 -2.12 15.59 11.92
N SER A 61 -2.80 15.75 13.04
CA SER A 61 -2.19 16.14 14.31
C SER A 61 -1.21 15.08 14.81
N LEU A 62 -1.56 13.81 14.67
CA LEU A 62 -0.67 12.68 14.98
C LEU A 62 0.58 12.71 14.09
N CYS A 63 0.42 12.89 12.77
CA CYS A 63 1.53 12.98 11.82
C CYS A 63 2.50 14.10 12.21
N ARG A 64 1.99 15.32 12.48
CA ARG A 64 2.81 16.47 12.93
C ARG A 64 3.55 16.19 14.22
N GLN A 65 2.88 15.58 15.21
CA GLN A 65 3.51 15.24 16.49
C GLN A 65 4.61 14.18 16.32
N LEU A 66 4.40 13.17 15.50
CA LEU A 66 5.43 12.17 15.21
C LEU A 66 6.65 12.82 14.56
N ARG A 67 6.44 13.68 13.56
CA ARG A 67 7.54 14.40 12.89
C ARG A 67 8.29 15.35 13.84
N SER A 68 7.57 16.07 14.69
CA SER A 68 8.19 16.95 15.69
C SER A 68 9.04 16.19 16.73
N LYS A 69 8.69 14.93 17.02
CA LYS A 69 9.46 14.01 17.87
C LYS A 69 10.60 13.30 17.14
N GLY A 70 10.84 13.62 15.86
CA GLY A 70 11.95 13.06 15.07
C GLY A 70 11.66 11.71 14.40
N TYR A 71 10.40 11.29 14.30
CA TYR A 71 10.05 10.06 13.58
C TYR A 71 10.34 10.22 12.08
N GLN A 72 11.25 9.39 11.55
CA GLN A 72 11.77 9.49 10.18
C GLN A 72 11.24 8.39 9.23
N LYS A 73 10.55 7.37 9.77
CA LYS A 73 10.02 6.30 8.94
C LYS A 73 8.77 6.76 8.18
N PRO A 74 8.43 6.14 7.04
CA PRO A 74 7.32 6.56 6.22
C PRO A 74 5.97 6.49 6.95
N ILE A 75 5.12 7.47 6.64
CA ILE A 75 3.71 7.56 7.06
C ILE A 75 2.86 7.66 5.80
N LEU A 76 1.94 6.69 5.61
CA LEU A 76 0.95 6.68 4.55
C LEU A 76 -0.41 7.05 5.13
N LEU A 77 -0.98 8.17 4.67
CA LEU A 77 -2.32 8.58 5.05
C LEU A 77 -3.38 7.83 4.25
N LEU A 78 -4.39 7.32 4.95
CA LEU A 78 -5.62 6.80 4.39
C LEU A 78 -6.70 7.87 4.59
N THR A 79 -7.42 8.28 3.54
CA THR A 79 -8.37 9.40 3.68
C THR A 79 -9.55 9.27 2.75
N ALA A 80 -10.75 9.64 3.23
CA ALA A 80 -11.92 9.84 2.37
C ALA A 80 -11.94 11.24 1.72
N LYS A 81 -11.05 12.15 2.16
CA LYS A 81 -10.92 13.49 1.63
C LYS A 81 -10.12 13.46 0.33
N ASP A 82 -10.77 13.87 -0.76
CA ASP A 82 -10.23 13.83 -2.12
C ASP A 82 -9.93 15.23 -2.70
N SER A 83 -10.21 16.30 -1.94
CA SER A 83 -9.90 17.65 -2.40
C SER A 83 -8.39 17.88 -2.44
N ASN A 84 -7.91 18.63 -3.45
CA ASN A 84 -6.49 18.96 -3.58
C ASN A 84 -5.95 19.72 -2.34
N SER A 85 -6.80 20.51 -1.66
CA SER A 85 -6.44 21.22 -0.43
C SER A 85 -6.17 20.26 0.73
N ASP A 86 -6.99 19.23 0.89
CA ASP A 86 -6.81 18.23 1.94
C ASP A 86 -5.55 17.41 1.72
N ILE A 87 -5.31 16.97 0.47
CA ILE A 87 -4.11 16.23 0.09
C ILE A 87 -2.85 17.04 0.42
N VAL A 88 -2.82 18.33 0.06
CA VAL A 88 -1.71 19.23 0.40
C VAL A 88 -1.54 19.34 1.91
N GLN A 89 -2.62 19.46 2.69
CA GLN A 89 -2.58 19.51 4.14
C GLN A 89 -1.96 18.26 4.75
N GLY A 90 -2.26 17.08 4.20
CA GLY A 90 -1.68 15.81 4.65
C GLY A 90 -0.17 15.74 4.41
N LEU A 91 0.27 16.11 3.22
CA LEU A 91 1.69 16.12 2.86
C LEU A 91 2.48 17.20 3.65
N ASP A 92 1.90 18.40 3.82
CA ASP A 92 2.51 19.48 4.62
C ASP A 92 2.59 19.13 6.12
N ALA A 93 1.73 18.22 6.60
CA ALA A 93 1.83 17.67 7.95
C ALA A 93 2.99 16.68 8.13
N GLY A 94 3.65 16.29 7.04
CA GLY A 94 4.80 15.40 7.03
C GLY A 94 4.49 13.95 6.65
N ALA A 95 3.32 13.65 6.08
CA ALA A 95 3.06 12.36 5.46
C ALA A 95 3.94 12.17 4.21
N ASP A 96 4.41 10.95 3.98
CA ASP A 96 5.25 10.63 2.82
C ASP A 96 4.42 10.32 1.57
N ASP A 97 3.20 9.85 1.76
CA ASP A 97 2.24 9.62 0.70
C ASP A 97 0.81 9.55 1.27
N TYR A 98 -0.19 9.51 0.40
CA TYR A 98 -1.58 9.37 0.77
C TYR A 98 -2.31 8.44 -0.21
N ILE A 99 -3.45 7.89 0.22
CA ILE A 99 -4.37 7.14 -0.63
C ILE A 99 -5.81 7.50 -0.28
N VAL A 100 -6.60 7.79 -1.30
CA VAL A 100 -8.01 8.21 -1.12
C VAL A 100 -8.90 6.98 -1.05
N LYS A 101 -9.75 6.91 -0.02
CA LYS A 101 -10.81 5.90 0.12
C LYS A 101 -11.97 6.21 -0.85
N PRO A 102 -12.58 5.23 -1.53
CA PRO A 102 -12.22 3.82 -1.54
C PRO A 102 -10.98 3.53 -2.38
N TYR A 103 -10.14 2.60 -1.97
CA TYR A 103 -8.95 2.19 -2.68
C TYR A 103 -8.96 0.69 -2.98
N ASP A 104 -8.32 0.33 -4.07
CA ASP A 104 -8.02 -1.07 -4.35
C ASP A 104 -6.91 -1.58 -3.44
N LEU A 105 -7.08 -2.77 -2.88
CA LEU A 105 -6.12 -3.36 -1.94
C LEU A 105 -4.76 -3.60 -2.61
N SER A 106 -4.73 -3.95 -3.89
CA SER A 106 -3.49 -4.17 -4.65
C SER A 106 -2.73 -2.85 -4.84
N ALA A 107 -3.43 -1.74 -5.06
CA ALA A 107 -2.85 -0.41 -5.14
C ALA A 107 -2.27 0.03 -3.78
N LEU A 108 -2.98 -0.22 -2.68
CA LEU A 108 -2.48 0.04 -1.33
C LEU A 108 -1.20 -0.76 -1.06
N MET A 109 -1.20 -2.08 -1.37
CA MET A 109 -0.02 -2.93 -1.19
C MET A 109 1.17 -2.47 -2.05
N ALA A 110 0.92 -1.97 -3.25
CA ALA A 110 1.97 -1.41 -4.10
C ALA A 110 2.61 -0.16 -3.47
N ARG A 111 1.80 0.78 -2.93
CA ARG A 111 2.30 1.97 -2.24
C ARG A 111 3.07 1.64 -0.97
N ILE A 112 2.58 0.68 -0.18
CA ILE A 112 3.28 0.19 1.02
C ILE A 112 4.66 -0.33 0.64
N ARG A 113 4.76 -1.17 -0.39
CA ARG A 113 6.05 -1.69 -0.87
C ARG A 113 6.99 -0.57 -1.34
N ASP A 114 6.47 0.41 -2.05
CA ASP A 114 7.26 1.56 -2.52
C ASP A 114 7.81 2.39 -1.36
N LEU A 115 6.99 2.73 -0.38
CA LEU A 115 7.40 3.49 0.80
C LEU A 115 8.43 2.74 1.65
N LEU A 116 8.23 1.43 1.85
CA LEU A 116 9.18 0.60 2.58
C LEU A 116 10.53 0.46 1.85
N ARG A 117 10.54 0.55 0.53
CA ARG A 117 11.76 0.56 -0.29
C ARG A 117 12.55 1.86 -0.11
N ARG A 118 11.90 3.01 -0.03
CA ARG A 118 12.54 4.33 0.13
C ARG A 118 13.22 4.50 1.49
N GLY A 119 12.66 3.92 2.54
CA GLY A 119 13.18 4.01 3.91
C GLY A 119 14.47 3.21 4.17
N ASN A 120 14.86 2.32 3.26
CA ASN A 120 16.10 1.55 3.33
C ASN A 120 16.90 1.81 2.05
N SER A 121 18.22 2.00 2.13
CA SER A 121 19.17 2.20 1.00
C SER A 121 18.86 1.34 -0.24
N PRO A 122 19.39 1.68 -1.46
CA PRO A 122 19.03 1.04 -2.72
C PRO A 122 19.27 -0.47 -2.67
N VAL A 123 18.28 -1.20 -2.20
CA VAL A 123 18.34 -2.65 -2.06
C VAL A 123 17.61 -3.23 -3.27
N THR A 124 18.31 -4.06 -4.00
CA THR A 124 17.77 -4.99 -5.00
C THR A 124 16.45 -5.58 -4.48
N SER A 125 15.47 -5.71 -5.34
CA SER A 125 14.16 -6.30 -5.02
C SER A 125 14.29 -7.72 -4.42
N VAL A 126 15.41 -8.38 -4.59
CA VAL A 126 15.71 -9.72 -4.10
C VAL A 126 16.84 -9.66 -3.07
N LEU A 127 16.61 -10.27 -1.91
CA LEU A 127 17.62 -10.42 -0.86
C LEU A 127 18.36 -11.75 -1.07
N THR A 128 19.68 -11.71 -1.08
CA THR A 128 20.50 -12.87 -1.40
C THR A 128 21.54 -13.19 -0.32
N TRP A 129 21.83 -14.48 -0.16
CA TRP A 129 22.98 -14.99 0.57
C TRP A 129 23.55 -16.21 -0.18
N GLY A 130 24.64 -16.03 -0.91
CA GLY A 130 25.09 -17.05 -1.88
C GLY A 130 23.99 -17.38 -2.89
N ASN A 131 23.62 -18.65 -3.02
CA ASN A 131 22.55 -19.13 -3.90
C ASN A 131 21.14 -19.08 -3.25
N LEU A 132 21.02 -18.60 -2.01
CA LEU A 132 19.72 -18.35 -1.36
C LEU A 132 19.19 -17.01 -1.82
N CYS A 133 17.96 -17.01 -2.34
CA CYS A 133 17.25 -15.81 -2.78
C CYS A 133 15.91 -15.71 -2.06
N LEU A 134 15.61 -14.53 -1.51
CA LEU A 134 14.31 -14.18 -0.96
C LEU A 134 13.76 -13.01 -1.75
N ASN A 135 12.64 -13.20 -2.41
CA ASN A 135 11.93 -12.16 -3.15
C ASN A 135 10.79 -11.58 -2.29
N PRO A 136 10.93 -10.36 -1.76
CA PRO A 136 9.87 -9.75 -0.92
C PRO A 136 8.59 -9.41 -1.70
N VAL A 137 8.64 -9.35 -3.03
CA VAL A 137 7.49 -9.01 -3.87
C VAL A 137 6.59 -10.22 -4.07
N SER A 138 7.19 -11.39 -4.41
CA SER A 138 6.43 -12.64 -4.56
C SER A 138 6.23 -13.38 -3.24
N GLY A 139 6.98 -13.04 -2.17
CA GLY A 139 7.00 -13.79 -0.91
C GLY A 139 7.71 -15.14 -1.01
N GLU A 140 8.42 -15.39 -2.09
CA GLU A 140 9.09 -16.65 -2.37
C GLU A 140 10.52 -16.66 -1.84
N VAL A 141 10.94 -17.84 -1.38
CA VAL A 141 12.32 -18.11 -1.00
C VAL A 141 12.81 -19.29 -1.81
N THR A 142 13.93 -19.13 -2.49
CA THR A 142 14.54 -20.19 -3.30
C THR A 142 16.00 -20.43 -2.90
N PHE A 143 16.44 -21.67 -2.99
CA PHE A 143 17.84 -22.05 -2.89
C PHE A 143 18.21 -22.89 -4.12
N GLU A 144 19.22 -22.47 -4.90
CA GLU A 144 19.59 -23.12 -6.18
C GLU A 144 18.38 -23.34 -7.10
N GLU A 145 17.51 -22.30 -7.22
CA GLU A 145 16.28 -22.30 -8.00
C GLU A 145 15.15 -23.20 -7.45
N GLN A 146 15.38 -23.94 -6.36
CA GLN A 146 14.36 -24.75 -5.71
C GLN A 146 13.58 -23.95 -4.66
N LEU A 147 12.24 -23.98 -4.73
CA LEU A 147 11.36 -23.27 -3.80
C LEU A 147 11.42 -23.88 -2.40
N LEU A 148 11.64 -23.04 -1.39
CA LEU A 148 11.62 -23.41 0.02
C LEU A 148 10.28 -23.04 0.67
N SER A 149 9.59 -24.03 1.23
CA SER A 149 8.34 -23.79 1.95
C SER A 149 8.58 -23.34 3.38
N LEU A 150 8.55 -22.02 3.60
CA LEU A 150 8.68 -21.42 4.92
C LEU A 150 7.31 -21.01 5.47
N THR A 151 7.13 -21.13 6.78
CA THR A 151 5.99 -20.50 7.46
C THR A 151 6.16 -18.98 7.48
N PRO A 152 5.09 -18.19 7.68
CA PRO A 152 5.20 -16.73 7.75
C PRO A 152 6.24 -16.22 8.75
N LYS A 153 6.40 -16.87 9.90
CA LYS A 153 7.38 -16.49 10.93
C LYS A 153 8.82 -16.86 10.54
N GLU A 154 9.03 -18.00 9.92
CA GLU A 154 10.35 -18.40 9.38
C GLU A 154 10.77 -17.48 8.24
N TYR A 155 9.83 -17.12 7.34
CA TYR A 155 10.05 -16.14 6.29
C TYR A 155 10.48 -14.78 6.88
N SER A 156 9.70 -14.24 7.83
CA SER A 156 10.01 -12.96 8.46
C SER A 156 11.33 -12.97 9.23
N LEU A 157 11.69 -14.08 9.85
CA LEU A 157 13.00 -14.29 10.49
C LEU A 157 14.14 -14.24 9.46
N LEU A 158 13.99 -14.96 8.36
CA LEU A 158 14.99 -14.99 7.29
C LEU A 158 15.14 -13.60 6.67
N GLU A 159 14.02 -12.92 6.37
CA GLU A 159 14.02 -11.55 5.85
C GLU A 159 14.72 -10.58 6.82
N LEU A 160 14.44 -10.67 8.13
CA LEU A 160 15.08 -9.83 9.15
C LEU A 160 16.60 -9.95 9.10
N PHE A 161 17.10 -11.17 9.01
CA PHE A 161 18.55 -11.43 8.95
C PHE A 161 19.18 -11.00 7.63
N LEU A 162 18.53 -11.28 6.51
CA LEU A 162 19.03 -10.89 5.18
C LEU A 162 19.08 -9.37 4.99
N ARG A 163 18.12 -8.63 5.57
CA ARG A 163 18.14 -7.16 5.54
C ARG A 163 19.15 -6.53 6.48
N ASN A 164 19.66 -7.29 7.45
CA ASN A 164 20.59 -6.78 8.46
C ASN A 164 21.79 -7.72 8.58
N PRO A 165 22.60 -7.88 7.53
CA PRO A 165 23.73 -8.76 7.55
C PRO A 165 24.70 -8.34 8.67
N GLN A 166 25.23 -9.32 9.40
CA GLN A 166 26.20 -9.15 10.51
C GLN A 166 25.65 -8.51 11.80
N ARG A 167 24.43 -7.99 11.82
CA ARG A 167 23.81 -7.48 13.04
C ARG A 167 23.39 -8.63 13.95
N VAL A 168 23.78 -8.55 15.22
CA VAL A 168 23.29 -9.49 16.25
C VAL A 168 21.94 -9.01 16.78
N PHE A 169 20.98 -9.90 16.81
CA PHE A 169 19.65 -9.66 17.38
C PHE A 169 19.49 -10.50 18.63
N SER A 170 19.17 -9.85 19.76
CA SER A 170 18.73 -10.55 20.97
C SER A 170 17.37 -11.23 20.72
N ARG A 171 16.99 -12.19 21.59
CA ARG A 171 15.67 -12.84 21.49
C ARG A 171 14.54 -11.82 21.66
N SER A 172 14.67 -10.92 22.64
CA SER A 172 13.71 -9.84 22.84
C SER A 172 13.59 -8.94 21.60
N ALA A 173 14.70 -8.50 21.00
CA ALA A 173 14.68 -7.67 19.79
C ALA A 173 14.03 -8.40 18.58
N ILE A 174 14.17 -9.72 18.47
CA ILE A 174 13.48 -10.52 17.46
C ILE A 174 11.98 -10.57 17.74
N ILE A 175 11.57 -10.73 19.02
CA ILE A 175 10.15 -10.72 19.39
C ILE A 175 9.52 -9.36 19.07
N ASP A 176 10.14 -8.26 19.47
CA ASP A 176 9.65 -6.91 19.26
C ASP A 176 9.43 -6.58 17.77
N ARG A 177 10.25 -7.20 16.89
CA ARG A 177 10.16 -6.97 15.44
C ARG A 177 9.21 -7.91 14.70
N LEU A 178 9.06 -9.16 15.17
CA LEU A 178 8.36 -10.21 14.42
C LEU A 178 7.03 -10.65 15.04
N TRP A 179 6.71 -10.17 16.23
CA TRP A 179 5.40 -10.42 16.85
C TRP A 179 4.70 -9.12 17.17
N SER A 180 3.37 -9.15 17.05
CA SER A 180 2.53 -8.04 17.51
C SER A 180 2.51 -7.99 19.04
N LEU A 181 2.26 -6.82 19.59
CA LEU A 181 2.20 -6.62 21.04
C LEU A 181 1.12 -7.47 21.71
N SER A 182 0.01 -7.73 21.00
CA SER A 182 -1.10 -8.56 21.47
C SER A 182 -0.79 -10.06 21.53
N GLY A 183 0.30 -10.51 20.90
CA GLY A 183 0.66 -11.93 20.74
C GLY A 183 2.12 -12.26 21.03
N SER A 184 2.79 -11.48 21.87
CA SER A 184 4.22 -11.68 22.21
C SER A 184 4.43 -13.01 22.94
N PRO A 185 5.15 -13.97 22.33
CA PRO A 185 5.47 -15.24 22.95
C PRO A 185 6.63 -15.11 23.95
N ALA A 186 6.87 -16.18 24.72
CA ALA A 186 8.09 -16.27 25.52
C ALA A 186 9.35 -16.35 24.61
N GLU A 187 10.49 -15.91 25.10
CA GLU A 187 11.77 -15.91 24.36
C GLU A 187 12.19 -17.30 23.83
N SER A 188 11.71 -18.37 24.45
CA SER A 188 11.93 -19.75 24.02
C SER A 188 11.34 -20.02 22.61
N ALA A 189 10.27 -19.35 22.22
CA ALA A 189 9.64 -19.51 20.91
C ALA A 189 10.61 -19.09 19.77
N VAL A 190 11.42 -18.05 19.97
CA VAL A 190 12.47 -17.66 19.01
C VAL A 190 13.42 -18.80 18.75
N THR A 191 13.85 -19.51 19.81
CA THR A 191 14.77 -20.64 19.68
C THR A 191 14.16 -21.79 18.85
N VAL A 192 12.85 -22.02 19.00
CA VAL A 192 12.13 -23.04 18.22
C VAL A 192 12.10 -22.64 16.75
N HIS A 193 11.67 -21.41 16.43
CA HIS A 193 11.61 -20.95 15.04
C HIS A 193 12.99 -20.87 14.35
N ILE A 194 14.05 -20.50 15.07
CA ILE A 194 15.44 -20.55 14.55
C ILE A 194 15.83 -21.99 14.21
N LYS A 195 15.49 -22.95 15.09
CA LYS A 195 15.78 -24.38 14.86
C LYS A 195 15.03 -24.90 13.62
N GLU A 196 13.73 -24.58 13.53
CA GLU A 196 12.89 -24.99 12.40
C GLU A 196 13.38 -24.38 11.09
N LEU A 197 13.70 -23.08 11.07
CA LEU A 197 14.26 -22.40 9.91
C LEU A 197 15.57 -23.05 9.45
N ARG A 198 16.52 -23.30 10.37
CA ARG A 198 17.77 -24.00 10.05
C ARG A 198 17.53 -25.38 9.45
N GLN A 199 16.58 -26.13 10.02
CA GLN A 199 16.21 -27.46 9.52
C GLN A 199 15.65 -27.40 8.10
N LYS A 200 14.76 -26.43 7.82
CA LYS A 200 14.19 -26.27 6.48
C LYS A 200 15.21 -25.84 5.44
N LEU A 201 16.11 -24.92 5.79
CA LEU A 201 17.23 -24.54 4.92
C LEU A 201 18.12 -25.76 4.61
N LYS A 202 18.40 -26.61 5.60
CA LYS A 202 19.18 -27.85 5.42
C LYS A 202 18.45 -28.86 4.53
N ILE A 203 17.14 -29.05 4.71
CA ILE A 203 16.33 -29.94 3.86
C ILE A 203 16.30 -29.41 2.43
N GLY A 204 16.27 -28.10 2.24
CA GLY A 204 16.33 -27.45 0.93
C GLY A 204 17.69 -27.47 0.25
N GLY A 205 18.68 -28.23 0.79
CA GLY A 205 19.98 -28.46 0.17
C GLY A 205 21.14 -27.60 0.72
N MET A 206 20.87 -26.65 1.63
CA MET A 206 21.93 -25.84 2.21
C MET A 206 22.81 -26.66 3.14
N THR A 207 24.08 -26.77 2.81
CA THR A 207 25.09 -27.48 3.64
C THR A 207 25.61 -26.58 4.77
N GLU A 208 25.61 -25.26 4.59
CA GLU A 208 26.11 -24.30 5.57
C GLU A 208 24.99 -23.80 6.49
N GLU A 209 25.29 -23.69 7.78
CA GLU A 209 24.43 -23.05 8.75
C GLU A 209 24.64 -21.53 8.69
N ILE A 210 23.75 -20.82 8.00
CA ILE A 210 23.87 -19.37 7.75
C ILE A 210 23.51 -18.50 8.95
N ILE A 211 22.63 -19.00 9.86
CA ILE A 211 22.25 -18.30 11.08
C ILE A 211 23.10 -18.83 12.23
N GLU A 212 24.00 -18.05 12.76
CA GLU A 212 24.83 -18.45 13.90
C GLU A 212 24.22 -18.00 15.24
N THR A 213 24.49 -18.76 16.27
CA THR A 213 24.18 -18.40 17.66
C THR A 213 25.38 -17.65 18.24
N VAL A 214 25.18 -16.40 18.65
CA VAL A 214 26.15 -15.61 19.40
C VAL A 214 25.82 -15.78 20.88
N TYR A 215 26.60 -16.61 21.58
CA TYR A 215 26.32 -16.97 22.97
C TYR A 215 26.17 -15.73 23.86
N GLY A 216 25.10 -15.73 24.65
CA GLY A 216 24.74 -14.62 25.55
C GLY A 216 24.14 -13.39 24.87
N LEU A 217 24.22 -13.26 23.54
CA LEU A 217 23.76 -12.08 22.81
C LEU A 217 22.56 -12.35 21.90
N GLY A 218 22.46 -13.55 21.26
CA GLY A 218 21.35 -13.86 20.37
C GLY A 218 21.76 -14.54 19.07
N TYR A 219 21.28 -14.05 17.95
CA TYR A 219 21.46 -14.67 16.63
C TYR A 219 21.92 -13.64 15.59
N ARG A 220 22.68 -14.11 14.59
CA ARG A 220 23.20 -13.28 13.51
C ARG A 220 23.28 -14.09 12.20
N LEU A 221 23.17 -13.41 11.05
CA LEU A 221 23.50 -13.98 9.75
C LEU A 221 25.01 -13.99 9.56
N LYS A 222 25.55 -15.11 9.11
CA LYS A 222 26.98 -15.21 8.70
C LYS A 222 27.21 -14.47 7.38
N SER A 223 28.43 -14.02 7.14
CA SER A 223 28.83 -13.49 5.84
C SER A 223 28.81 -14.60 4.77
N PRO A 224 28.39 -14.30 3.53
CA PRO A 224 28.46 -15.25 2.42
C PRO A 224 29.91 -15.71 2.17
N PRO A 225 30.12 -16.92 1.63
CA PRO A 225 31.44 -17.47 1.35
C PRO A 225 32.28 -16.57 0.45
N GLU A 226 31.69 -15.93 -0.56
CA GLU A 226 32.36 -15.02 -1.49
C GLU A 226 32.89 -13.74 -0.82
N GLU A 227 32.17 -13.16 0.15
CA GLU A 227 32.67 -12.03 0.94
C GLU A 227 33.86 -12.44 1.86
N LYS A 228 33.85 -13.66 2.36
CA LYS A 228 35.00 -14.20 3.10
C LYS A 228 36.23 -14.31 2.23
N ALA A 229 36.09 -14.87 1.03
CA ALA A 229 37.19 -15.00 0.06
C ALA A 229 37.72 -13.62 -0.37
N LEU A 230 36.85 -12.61 -0.57
CA LEU A 230 37.28 -11.23 -0.86
C LEU A 230 38.02 -10.56 0.32
N ARG A 231 37.60 -10.79 1.55
CA ARG A 231 38.27 -10.24 2.74
C ARG A 231 39.62 -10.92 3.02
N GLU A 232 39.70 -12.20 2.77
CA GLU A 232 40.94 -12.95 2.86
C GLU A 232 41.89 -12.65 1.68
N SER A 233 41.36 -12.33 0.48
CA SER A 233 42.18 -11.94 -0.69
C SER A 233 42.63 -10.48 -0.64
N VAL A 234 41.91 -9.57 0.06
CA VAL A 234 42.39 -8.20 0.31
C VAL A 234 43.49 -8.18 1.37
N ALA A 235 43.58 -9.21 2.22
CA ALA A 235 44.70 -9.43 3.12
C ALA A 235 45.89 -10.16 2.46
N GLY A 236 45.73 -10.75 1.26
CA GLY A 236 46.75 -11.40 0.46
C GLY A 236 46.54 -11.10 -1.02
N GLY A 237 47.29 -10.11 -1.53
CA GLY A 237 47.16 -9.63 -2.89
C GLY A 237 47.29 -10.70 -3.96
N GLY A 238 46.32 -10.78 -4.87
CA GLY A 238 46.35 -11.66 -6.04
C GLY A 238 45.11 -11.59 -6.90
N SER A 239 45.32 -11.06 -8.08
CA SER A 239 44.35 -10.89 -9.19
C SER A 239 43.92 -12.21 -9.82
N VAL A 240 42.62 -12.43 -10.11
CA VAL A 240 42.20 -13.35 -11.20
C VAL A 240 40.79 -12.99 -11.77
N HIS A 241 40.66 -13.27 -13.06
CA HIS A 241 39.75 -12.90 -14.12
C HIS A 241 38.25 -13.24 -14.00
N ARG A 242 37.46 -12.42 -14.72
CA ARG A 242 36.08 -12.63 -15.13
C ARG A 242 35.88 -13.83 -16.07
N GLY A 243 34.79 -14.55 -15.89
CA GLY A 243 34.19 -15.44 -16.87
C GLY A 243 32.67 -15.29 -16.88
N MET A 244 32.13 -14.90 -18.05
CA MET A 244 30.67 -14.84 -18.35
C MET A 244 30.18 -16.22 -18.80
N ALA A 245 28.95 -16.60 -18.41
CA ALA A 245 28.14 -17.53 -19.20
C ALA A 245 26.65 -17.20 -19.08
N ARG A 246 26.00 -17.11 -20.23
CA ARG A 246 24.57 -16.97 -20.50
C ARG A 246 23.87 -18.33 -20.46
N GLY A 247 22.58 -18.36 -20.14
CA GLY A 247 21.71 -19.50 -20.44
C GLY A 247 20.26 -19.24 -20.03
N ASP A 248 19.43 -19.04 -21.05
CA ASP A 248 17.99 -18.83 -21.07
C ASP A 248 17.22 -20.16 -21.06
N LYS A 249 16.07 -20.25 -20.39
CA LYS A 249 14.80 -20.85 -20.81
C LYS A 249 13.87 -21.20 -19.64
N GLY A 250 12.74 -20.66 -19.65
CA GLY A 250 11.42 -20.64 -19.23
C GLY A 250 10.76 -21.95 -18.79
N ASP A 251 9.87 -21.81 -17.80
CA ASP A 251 8.68 -22.66 -17.71
C ASP A 251 7.49 -21.86 -17.13
N LYS A 252 6.34 -22.06 -17.82
CA LYS A 252 5.05 -21.45 -17.49
C LYS A 252 4.18 -22.55 -16.88
N GLY A 253 3.84 -22.49 -15.59
CA GLY A 253 2.88 -23.48 -15.14
C GLY A 253 2.27 -23.43 -13.76
N GLU A 254 2.69 -22.60 -12.79
CA GLU A 254 2.15 -22.71 -11.42
C GLU A 254 1.58 -21.42 -10.79
N ARG A 255 1.32 -20.39 -11.60
CA ARG A 255 0.77 -19.10 -11.11
C ARG A 255 -0.68 -19.13 -10.64
N SER A 256 -1.43 -20.22 -10.86
CA SER A 256 -2.89 -20.26 -10.62
C SER A 256 -3.31 -20.66 -9.20
N GLN A 257 -2.51 -21.40 -8.44
CA GLN A 257 -2.96 -21.95 -7.16
C GLN A 257 -2.79 -21.02 -5.95
N SER A 258 -1.84 -20.10 -5.96
CA SER A 258 -1.66 -19.15 -4.85
C SER A 258 -2.69 -18.02 -4.87
N LYS A 259 -3.13 -17.58 -6.07
CA LYS A 259 -4.23 -16.61 -6.26
C LYS A 259 -5.58 -17.15 -5.76
N LEU A 260 -5.86 -18.43 -5.95
CA LEU A 260 -7.10 -19.07 -5.49
C LEU A 260 -7.23 -19.18 -3.96
N LYS A 261 -6.13 -19.33 -3.23
CA LYS A 261 -6.15 -19.36 -1.75
C LYS A 261 -6.39 -17.98 -1.12
N GLY A 262 -5.87 -16.92 -1.72
CA GLY A 262 -6.13 -15.54 -1.28
C GLY A 262 -7.59 -15.12 -1.51
N LEU A 263 -8.18 -15.48 -2.64
CA LEU A 263 -9.58 -15.19 -2.98
C LEU A 263 -10.60 -15.95 -2.10
N ALA A 264 -10.30 -17.19 -1.71
CA ALA A 264 -11.14 -17.97 -0.80
C ALA A 264 -11.15 -17.43 0.64
N SER A 265 -10.10 -16.75 1.06
CA SER A 265 -10.05 -16.05 2.36
C SER A 265 -10.89 -14.78 2.34
N LEU A 266 -10.84 -14.00 1.25
CA LEU A 266 -11.62 -12.78 1.05
C LEU A 266 -13.13 -13.04 1.01
N SER A 267 -13.60 -14.12 0.39
CA SER A 267 -15.04 -14.44 0.34
C SER A 267 -15.61 -14.79 1.73
N LYS A 268 -14.85 -15.46 2.59
CA LYS A 268 -15.26 -15.72 3.99
C LYS A 268 -15.30 -14.47 4.85
N VAL A 269 -14.40 -13.53 4.57
CA VAL A 269 -14.37 -12.21 5.20
C VAL A 269 -15.62 -11.42 4.78
N LEU A 270 -15.95 -11.38 3.50
CA LEU A 270 -17.15 -10.70 2.96
C LEU A 270 -18.47 -11.17 3.58
N GLU A 271 -18.63 -12.48 3.85
CA GLU A 271 -19.84 -13.00 4.51
C GLU A 271 -20.00 -12.54 5.97
N ARG A 272 -18.89 -12.41 6.70
CA ARG A 272 -18.89 -11.89 8.07
C ARG A 272 -19.32 -10.42 8.13
N PHE A 273 -18.97 -9.62 7.13
CA PHE A 273 -19.18 -8.18 7.11
C PHE A 273 -20.60 -7.76 6.70
N ARG A 274 -21.38 -8.60 6.00
CA ARG A 274 -22.77 -8.31 5.67
C ARG A 274 -23.65 -7.97 6.90
N GLY A 275 -23.38 -8.61 8.05
CA GLY A 275 -24.10 -8.34 9.29
C GLY A 275 -23.79 -6.97 9.90
N SER A 276 -22.59 -6.46 9.69
CA SER A 276 -22.14 -5.19 10.27
C SER A 276 -22.65 -3.97 9.51
N PHE A 277 -22.71 -4.02 8.17
CA PHE A 277 -23.31 -2.93 7.38
C PHE A 277 -24.77 -2.63 7.79
N ALA A 278 -25.51 -3.68 8.18
CA ALA A 278 -26.89 -3.52 8.63
C ALA A 278 -26.99 -2.63 9.90
N GLN A 279 -26.03 -2.72 10.82
CA GLN A 279 -26.02 -1.91 12.03
C GLN A 279 -25.69 -0.44 11.73
N GLN A 280 -24.73 -0.18 10.85
CA GLN A 280 -24.34 1.17 10.43
C GLN A 280 -25.49 1.84 9.65
N VAL A 281 -26.15 1.12 8.75
CA VAL A 281 -27.32 1.60 8.03
C VAL A 281 -28.49 1.92 8.97
N THR A 282 -28.64 1.20 10.08
CA THR A 282 -29.68 1.49 11.09
C THR A 282 -29.53 2.90 11.69
N VAL A 283 -28.29 3.37 11.91
CA VAL A 283 -28.05 4.74 12.40
C VAL A 283 -28.46 5.78 11.36
N LEU A 284 -28.19 5.51 10.07
CA LEU A 284 -28.63 6.37 8.97
C LEU A 284 -30.16 6.42 8.86
N GLU A 285 -30.85 5.30 9.08
CA GLU A 285 -32.30 5.23 9.13
C GLU A 285 -32.90 6.08 10.28
N GLN A 286 -32.29 6.01 11.46
CA GLN A 286 -32.69 6.82 12.59
C GLN A 286 -32.54 8.32 12.28
N ALA A 287 -31.42 8.73 11.68
CA ALA A 287 -31.19 10.10 11.27
C ALA A 287 -32.19 10.56 10.19
N LYS A 288 -32.50 9.71 9.21
CA LYS A 288 -33.50 9.92 8.17
C LYS A 288 -34.91 10.19 8.77
N ILE A 289 -35.34 9.35 9.70
CA ILE A 289 -36.62 9.48 10.38
C ILE A 289 -36.66 10.78 11.20
N ALA A 290 -35.61 11.01 12.01
CA ALA A 290 -35.53 12.21 12.85
C ALA A 290 -35.52 13.51 12.03
N LEU A 291 -34.83 13.53 10.86
CA LEU A 291 -34.83 14.68 9.96
C LEU A 291 -36.21 14.92 9.34
N SER A 292 -36.88 13.84 8.91
CA SER A 292 -38.24 13.92 8.34
C SER A 292 -39.27 14.47 9.34
N GLU A 293 -39.06 14.20 10.64
CA GLU A 293 -39.89 14.71 11.74
C GLU A 293 -39.47 16.12 12.24
N GLY A 294 -38.37 16.67 11.70
CA GLY A 294 -37.79 17.93 12.19
C GLY A 294 -37.18 17.85 13.59
N LYS A 295 -36.78 16.66 14.02
CA LYS A 295 -36.23 16.36 15.36
C LYS A 295 -34.75 15.88 15.33
N LEU A 296 -34.05 16.08 14.23
CA LEU A 296 -32.64 15.65 14.12
C LEU A 296 -31.77 16.47 15.08
N SER A 297 -31.23 15.80 16.11
CA SER A 297 -30.27 16.41 17.04
C SER A 297 -28.86 16.46 16.42
N ASP A 298 -28.05 17.45 16.87
CA ASP A 298 -26.64 17.55 16.41
C ASP A 298 -25.84 16.29 16.71
N VAL A 299 -26.10 15.62 17.85
CA VAL A 299 -25.43 14.36 18.23
C VAL A 299 -25.78 13.26 17.24
N LEU A 300 -27.05 13.08 16.88
CA LEU A 300 -27.48 12.06 15.92
C LEU A 300 -26.99 12.41 14.50
N ARG A 301 -27.00 13.68 14.12
CA ARG A 301 -26.45 14.17 12.86
C ARG A 301 -24.98 13.81 12.74
N GLN A 302 -24.19 14.12 13.76
CA GLN A 302 -22.75 13.83 13.77
C GLN A 302 -22.47 12.31 13.76
N SER A 303 -23.21 11.54 14.57
CA SER A 303 -23.09 10.07 14.60
C SER A 303 -23.42 9.46 13.23
N ALA A 304 -24.51 9.87 12.60
CA ALA A 304 -24.91 9.39 11.28
C ALA A 304 -23.87 9.78 10.19
N GLY A 305 -23.29 10.99 10.28
CA GLY A 305 -22.20 11.42 9.40
C GLY A 305 -20.95 10.53 9.54
N GLN A 306 -20.57 10.17 10.77
CA GLN A 306 -19.47 9.25 11.02
C GLN A 306 -19.73 7.84 10.48
N GLU A 307 -20.95 7.31 10.67
CA GLU A 307 -21.29 6.00 10.13
C GLU A 307 -21.35 6.00 8.59
N ALA A 308 -21.84 7.09 7.97
CA ALA A 308 -21.77 7.26 6.52
C ALA A 308 -20.32 7.29 6.01
N HIS A 309 -19.42 7.96 6.73
CA HIS A 309 -17.98 7.98 6.44
C HIS A 309 -17.37 6.57 6.46
N LYS A 310 -17.63 5.79 7.51
CA LYS A 310 -17.17 4.40 7.63
C LYS A 310 -17.69 3.54 6.48
N LEU A 311 -18.98 3.66 6.15
CA LEU A 311 -19.59 2.97 5.02
C LEU A 311 -18.95 3.35 3.69
N THR A 312 -18.59 4.63 3.50
CA THR A 312 -17.87 5.09 2.29
C THR A 312 -16.57 4.32 2.08
N GLY A 313 -15.76 4.17 3.12
CA GLY A 313 -14.50 3.43 3.06
C GLY A 313 -14.70 1.92 2.87
N ALA A 314 -15.56 1.34 3.69
CA ALA A 314 -15.78 -0.10 3.71
C ALA A 314 -16.44 -0.61 2.42
N LEU A 315 -17.52 0.01 1.95
CA LEU A 315 -18.27 -0.47 0.79
C LEU A 315 -17.43 -0.45 -0.49
N GLY A 316 -16.62 0.59 -0.71
CA GLY A 316 -15.72 0.64 -1.85
C GLY A 316 -14.68 -0.47 -1.83
N THR A 317 -14.11 -0.76 -0.67
CA THR A 317 -13.11 -1.82 -0.48
C THR A 317 -13.70 -3.22 -0.67
N PHE A 318 -14.99 -3.40 -0.34
CA PHE A 318 -15.67 -4.70 -0.43
C PHE A 318 -16.49 -4.91 -1.71
N GLY A 319 -16.25 -4.13 -2.75
CA GLY A 319 -16.85 -4.35 -4.07
C GLY A 319 -18.25 -3.78 -4.24
N TYR A 320 -18.60 -2.74 -3.49
CA TYR A 320 -19.83 -1.95 -3.64
C TYR A 320 -19.51 -0.49 -4.00
N PRO A 321 -18.98 -0.19 -5.20
CA PRO A 321 -18.57 1.15 -5.56
C PRO A 321 -19.72 2.15 -5.54
N GLU A 322 -20.92 1.77 -6.01
CA GLU A 322 -22.12 2.62 -5.94
C GLU A 322 -22.58 2.83 -4.51
N GLY A 323 -22.49 1.80 -3.65
CA GLY A 323 -22.77 1.93 -2.22
C GLY A 323 -21.84 2.92 -1.54
N SER A 324 -20.55 2.92 -1.89
CA SER A 324 -19.58 3.89 -1.42
C SER A 324 -19.90 5.31 -1.87
N ASN A 325 -20.32 5.52 -3.13
CA ASN A 325 -20.73 6.83 -3.64
C ASN A 325 -21.98 7.35 -2.91
N LEU A 326 -22.97 6.50 -2.68
CA LEU A 326 -24.19 6.83 -1.94
C LEU A 326 -23.89 7.21 -0.48
N ALA A 327 -23.04 6.43 0.20
CA ALA A 327 -22.62 6.70 1.57
C ALA A 327 -21.86 8.05 1.66
N ARG A 328 -20.99 8.34 0.70
CA ARG A 328 -20.30 9.63 0.58
C ARG A 328 -21.26 10.80 0.41
N ALA A 329 -22.28 10.65 -0.43
CA ALA A 329 -23.29 11.69 -0.62
C ALA A 329 -24.08 11.96 0.67
N ILE A 330 -24.37 10.91 1.47
CA ILE A 330 -25.01 11.04 2.78
C ILE A 330 -24.07 11.76 3.77
N GLU A 331 -22.81 11.38 3.82
CA GLU A 331 -21.78 12.01 4.65
C GLU A 331 -21.69 13.51 4.39
N HIS A 332 -21.49 13.91 3.14
CA HIS A 332 -21.39 15.32 2.74
C HIS A 332 -22.65 16.10 3.18
N MET A 333 -23.84 15.56 2.92
CA MET A 333 -25.09 16.23 3.33
C MET A 333 -25.19 16.44 4.84
N LEU A 334 -24.78 15.46 5.64
CA LEU A 334 -24.85 15.53 7.10
C LEU A 334 -23.74 16.39 7.72
N MET A 335 -22.55 16.46 7.09
CA MET A 335 -21.36 17.10 7.67
C MET A 335 -21.10 18.54 7.19
N ASP A 336 -21.68 18.99 6.07
CA ASP A 336 -21.41 20.31 5.46
C ASP A 336 -21.88 21.54 6.25
N GLY A 337 -22.41 21.36 7.45
CA GLY A 337 -22.79 22.47 8.34
C GLY A 337 -24.01 23.29 7.87
N THR A 338 -24.60 22.96 6.72
CA THR A 338 -25.81 23.63 6.22
C THR A 338 -27.05 23.25 7.03
N ALA A 339 -28.02 24.17 7.15
CA ALA A 339 -29.30 23.85 7.77
C ALA A 339 -30.06 22.82 6.92
N LEU A 340 -30.42 21.70 7.52
CA LEU A 340 -31.16 20.62 6.85
C LEU A 340 -32.66 20.92 6.90
N GLY A 341 -33.23 21.16 5.74
CA GLY A 341 -34.65 21.45 5.58
C GLY A 341 -35.46 20.27 5.02
N ARG A 342 -36.63 20.56 4.48
CA ARG A 342 -37.54 19.53 3.93
C ARG A 342 -37.01 18.89 2.64
N GLU A 343 -36.27 19.63 1.84
CA GLU A 343 -35.70 19.16 0.60
C GLU A 343 -34.57 18.17 0.90
N GLU A 344 -33.68 18.50 1.85
CA GLU A 344 -32.61 17.63 2.32
C GLU A 344 -33.15 16.35 2.96
N ALA A 345 -34.29 16.43 3.68
CA ALA A 345 -34.94 15.25 4.23
C ALA A 345 -35.41 14.28 3.14
N LEU A 346 -35.99 14.80 2.04
CA LEU A 346 -36.40 13.98 0.90
C LEU A 346 -35.19 13.34 0.21
N ARG A 347 -34.11 14.10 0.04
CA ARG A 347 -32.86 13.62 -0.57
C ARG A 347 -32.17 12.55 0.29
N LEU A 348 -32.12 12.75 1.61
CA LEU A 348 -31.59 11.76 2.54
C LEU A 348 -32.40 10.45 2.51
N ASN A 349 -33.75 10.58 2.45
CA ASN A 349 -34.63 9.42 2.32
C ASN A 349 -34.31 8.60 1.07
N GLN A 350 -34.08 9.25 -0.07
CA GLN A 350 -33.73 8.57 -1.33
C GLN A 350 -32.38 7.90 -1.24
N LEU A 351 -31.35 8.63 -0.78
CA LEU A 351 -29.98 8.12 -0.69
C LEU A 351 -29.88 6.89 0.23
N VAL A 352 -30.55 6.90 1.38
CA VAL A 352 -30.55 5.76 2.31
C VAL A 352 -31.30 4.57 1.71
N ALA A 353 -32.41 4.80 0.99
CA ALA A 353 -33.15 3.71 0.31
C ALA A 353 -32.32 3.09 -0.82
N ASP A 354 -31.63 3.91 -1.62
CA ASP A 354 -30.78 3.44 -2.72
C ASP A 354 -29.58 2.67 -2.15
N LEU A 355 -28.98 3.12 -1.05
CA LEU A 355 -27.91 2.41 -0.36
C LEU A 355 -28.34 1.03 0.12
N GLN A 356 -29.54 0.94 0.73
CA GLN A 356 -30.10 -0.36 1.16
C GLN A 356 -30.33 -1.29 -0.02
N GLN A 357 -30.84 -0.77 -1.13
CA GLN A 357 -31.03 -1.56 -2.33
C GLN A 357 -29.71 -2.06 -2.91
N GLU A 358 -28.67 -1.22 -2.90
CA GLU A 358 -27.34 -1.58 -3.36
C GLU A 358 -26.74 -2.73 -2.54
N LEU A 359 -26.91 -2.69 -1.21
CA LEU A 359 -26.42 -3.72 -0.29
C LEU A 359 -27.13 -5.08 -0.44
N THR A 360 -28.29 -5.15 -1.11
CA THR A 360 -28.94 -6.44 -1.45
C THR A 360 -28.29 -7.14 -2.64
N LYS A 361 -27.57 -6.40 -3.47
CA LYS A 361 -26.86 -6.97 -4.62
C LYS A 361 -25.64 -7.77 -4.15
N PRO A 362 -25.18 -8.76 -4.93
CA PRO A 362 -23.88 -9.36 -4.68
C PRO A 362 -22.79 -8.30 -4.93
N PRO A 363 -21.67 -8.32 -4.15
CA PRO A 363 -20.55 -7.43 -4.43
C PRO A 363 -20.02 -7.67 -5.84
N ALA A 364 -19.62 -6.60 -6.52
CA ALA A 364 -18.98 -6.68 -7.82
C ALA A 364 -17.76 -7.60 -7.69
N SER A 365 -17.76 -8.68 -8.44
CA SER A 365 -16.64 -9.63 -8.42
C SER A 365 -15.38 -8.91 -8.87
N ILE A 366 -14.33 -8.94 -8.07
CA ILE A 366 -13.00 -8.39 -8.37
C ILE A 366 -12.38 -9.01 -9.64
N THR A 367 -13.11 -9.88 -10.33
CA THR A 367 -12.68 -10.71 -11.47
C THR A 367 -13.65 -10.76 -12.64
N GLU A 368 -14.54 -9.81 -12.85
CA GLU A 368 -15.14 -9.70 -14.16
C GLU A 368 -14.27 -8.81 -15.05
N PRO A 369 -13.72 -9.37 -16.16
CA PRO A 369 -13.14 -8.52 -17.19
C PRO A 369 -14.26 -7.61 -17.70
N ILE A 370 -14.03 -6.29 -17.68
CA ILE A 370 -14.86 -5.30 -18.35
C ILE A 370 -15.17 -5.84 -19.76
N PRO A 371 -16.45 -5.92 -20.17
CA PRO A 371 -16.76 -6.38 -21.52
C PRO A 371 -16.04 -5.49 -22.53
N PRO A 372 -15.47 -6.06 -23.63
CA PRO A 372 -14.56 -5.35 -24.51
C PRO A 372 -15.33 -4.39 -25.43
N THR A 373 -15.69 -3.22 -24.90
CA THR A 373 -16.24 -2.16 -25.77
C THR A 373 -15.22 -1.09 -26.12
N GLN A 374 -14.09 -1.02 -25.46
CA GLN A 374 -12.81 -0.37 -25.89
C GLN A 374 -11.77 -0.64 -24.78
N ALA A 375 -10.62 -1.20 -25.16
CA ALA A 375 -9.51 -1.36 -24.21
C ALA A 375 -9.07 0.04 -23.70
N PRO A 376 -8.92 0.24 -22.36
CA PRO A 376 -8.52 1.53 -21.82
C PRO A 376 -7.21 2.01 -22.45
N LEU A 377 -7.19 3.27 -22.87
CA LEU A 377 -6.02 3.90 -23.51
C LEU A 377 -5.21 4.68 -22.48
N VAL A 378 -3.98 4.24 -22.26
CA VAL A 378 -3.02 4.89 -21.37
C VAL A 378 -1.97 5.64 -22.21
N LEU A 379 -1.83 6.94 -22.01
CA LEU A 379 -0.75 7.72 -22.62
C LEU A 379 0.43 7.77 -21.64
N VAL A 380 1.57 7.22 -22.05
CA VAL A 380 2.83 7.29 -21.28
C VAL A 380 3.70 8.40 -21.89
N VAL A 381 3.93 9.44 -21.09
CA VAL A 381 4.77 10.59 -21.45
C VAL A 381 6.12 10.45 -20.74
N ASP A 382 7.10 9.90 -21.44
CA ASP A 382 8.39 9.50 -20.86
C ASP A 382 9.44 9.32 -21.97
N ASP A 383 10.63 9.83 -21.77
CA ASP A 383 11.78 9.71 -22.68
C ASP A 383 12.52 8.36 -22.56
N ASP A 384 12.24 7.57 -21.50
CA ASP A 384 12.84 6.26 -21.29
C ASP A 384 12.15 5.18 -22.16
N VAL A 385 12.72 4.94 -23.34
CA VAL A 385 12.22 3.95 -24.31
C VAL A 385 12.18 2.54 -23.70
N ALA A 386 13.14 2.18 -22.84
CA ALA A 386 13.18 0.85 -22.25
C ALA A 386 12.02 0.65 -21.26
N LEU A 387 11.69 1.67 -20.49
CA LEU A 387 10.54 1.65 -19.58
C LEU A 387 9.21 1.60 -20.37
N THR A 388 9.07 2.45 -21.40
CA THR A 388 7.83 2.52 -22.19
C THR A 388 7.54 1.20 -22.93
N GLU A 389 8.55 0.53 -23.47
CA GLU A 389 8.37 -0.79 -24.09
C GLU A 389 7.99 -1.89 -23.09
N LYS A 390 8.57 -1.89 -21.89
CA LYS A 390 8.14 -2.80 -20.82
C LYS A 390 6.68 -2.56 -20.41
N LEU A 391 6.29 -1.30 -20.25
CA LEU A 391 4.93 -0.94 -19.92
C LEU A 391 3.93 -1.42 -21.00
N LYS A 392 4.28 -1.32 -22.27
CA LYS A 392 3.45 -1.85 -23.37
C LYS A 392 3.22 -3.36 -23.26
N VAL A 393 4.29 -4.10 -22.98
CA VAL A 393 4.20 -5.57 -22.85
C VAL A 393 3.33 -5.97 -21.65
N GLU A 394 3.55 -5.34 -20.50
CA GLU A 394 2.77 -5.61 -19.29
C GLU A 394 1.30 -5.18 -19.44
N ALA A 395 1.03 -4.01 -19.99
CA ALA A 395 -0.31 -3.51 -20.19
C ALA A 395 -1.15 -4.39 -21.14
N ALA A 396 -0.52 -4.93 -22.18
CA ALA A 396 -1.18 -5.84 -23.10
C ALA A 396 -1.70 -7.11 -22.39
N VAL A 397 -0.99 -7.60 -21.36
CA VAL A 397 -1.44 -8.73 -20.53
C VAL A 397 -2.71 -8.40 -19.75
N TRP A 398 -2.92 -7.11 -19.44
CA TRP A 398 -4.07 -6.60 -18.69
C TRP A 398 -5.19 -6.05 -19.60
N GLY A 399 -5.05 -6.21 -20.92
CA GLY A 399 -6.03 -5.73 -21.89
C GLY A 399 -6.09 -4.21 -22.04
N MET A 400 -5.03 -3.49 -21.66
CA MET A 400 -4.90 -2.04 -21.83
C MET A 400 -4.11 -1.71 -23.10
N GLN A 401 -4.44 -0.59 -23.75
CA GLN A 401 -3.67 -0.03 -24.86
C GLN A 401 -2.72 1.06 -24.32
N ILE A 402 -1.46 1.05 -24.78
CA ILE A 402 -0.50 2.10 -24.46
C ILE A 402 -0.10 2.87 -25.71
N GLU A 403 -0.23 4.17 -25.63
CA GLU A 403 0.46 5.12 -26.49
C GLU A 403 1.62 5.78 -25.75
N THR A 404 2.67 6.12 -26.45
CA THR A 404 3.87 6.72 -25.85
C THR A 404 4.20 8.07 -26.48
N ALA A 405 4.59 9.04 -25.68
CA ALA A 405 5.09 10.35 -26.10
C ALA A 405 6.46 10.58 -25.44
N PRO A 406 7.55 10.70 -26.21
CA PRO A 406 8.89 10.89 -25.66
C PRO A 406 9.17 12.31 -25.16
N ASP A 407 8.31 13.26 -25.48
CA ASP A 407 8.41 14.68 -25.16
C ASP A 407 7.02 15.31 -24.94
N LEU A 408 6.99 16.52 -24.36
CA LEU A 408 5.74 17.20 -24.05
C LEU A 408 5.00 17.69 -25.29
N THR A 409 5.70 17.97 -26.40
CA THR A 409 5.08 18.39 -27.66
C THR A 409 4.27 17.26 -28.26
N THR A 410 4.85 16.07 -28.34
CA THR A 410 4.18 14.85 -28.78
C THR A 410 3.01 14.51 -27.86
N ALA A 411 3.17 14.69 -26.53
CA ALA A 411 2.12 14.45 -25.55
C ALA A 411 0.89 15.34 -25.81
N ARG A 412 1.08 16.66 -26.01
CA ARG A 412 -0.02 17.60 -26.31
C ARG A 412 -0.79 17.20 -27.57
N GLN A 413 -0.07 16.79 -28.62
CA GLN A 413 -0.70 16.34 -29.86
C GLN A 413 -1.56 15.10 -29.63
N LYS A 414 -1.04 14.10 -28.91
CA LYS A 414 -1.76 12.85 -28.64
C LYS A 414 -2.96 13.05 -27.73
N ILE A 415 -2.84 13.85 -26.68
CA ILE A 415 -3.96 14.18 -25.79
C ILE A 415 -5.15 14.74 -26.59
N THR A 416 -4.87 15.60 -27.59
CA THR A 416 -5.91 16.20 -28.42
C THR A 416 -6.48 15.22 -29.46
N GLN A 417 -5.67 14.28 -29.95
CA GLN A 417 -6.06 13.34 -31.02
C GLN A 417 -6.81 12.11 -30.53
N THR A 418 -6.36 11.56 -29.39
CA THR A 418 -6.79 10.21 -28.94
C THR A 418 -7.59 10.21 -27.64
N SER A 419 -7.63 11.35 -26.91
CA SER A 419 -8.36 11.49 -25.64
C SER A 419 -8.10 10.29 -24.70
N PRO A 420 -6.90 10.11 -24.16
CA PRO A 420 -6.55 8.94 -23.34
C PRO A 420 -7.38 8.91 -22.05
N ASP A 421 -7.63 7.70 -21.55
CA ASP A 421 -8.35 7.50 -20.28
C ASP A 421 -7.48 7.85 -19.06
N VAL A 422 -6.14 7.73 -19.20
CA VAL A 422 -5.16 8.05 -18.14
C VAL A 422 -3.85 8.51 -18.76
N ILE A 423 -3.16 9.44 -18.10
CA ILE A 423 -1.80 9.89 -18.47
C ILE A 423 -0.82 9.47 -17.37
N LEU A 424 0.23 8.72 -17.75
CA LEU A 424 1.43 8.51 -16.94
C LEU A 424 2.49 9.53 -17.37
N LEU A 425 2.92 10.39 -16.44
CA LEU A 425 3.74 11.56 -16.77
C LEU A 425 5.07 11.55 -16.03
N GLU A 426 6.18 11.51 -16.77
CA GLU A 426 7.50 11.87 -16.24
C GLU A 426 7.58 13.40 -16.01
N LEU A 427 8.18 13.81 -14.89
CA LEU A 427 8.36 15.23 -14.57
C LEU A 427 9.70 15.79 -15.09
N SER A 428 10.71 14.94 -15.31
CA SER A 428 12.06 15.34 -15.68
C SER A 428 12.40 14.84 -17.07
N PHE A 429 12.57 15.75 -18.02
CA PHE A 429 13.03 15.46 -19.38
C PHE A 429 14.48 15.91 -19.59
N PRO A 430 15.19 15.36 -20.60
CA PRO A 430 16.56 15.76 -20.94
C PRO A 430 16.70 17.23 -21.31
N ASP A 431 15.68 17.81 -21.96
CA ASP A 431 15.63 19.25 -22.25
C ASP A 431 15.22 20.01 -20.98
N PRO A 432 16.07 20.92 -20.45
CA PRO A 432 15.74 21.71 -19.26
C PRO A 432 14.53 22.65 -19.47
N ALA A 433 14.13 22.93 -20.70
CA ALA A 433 12.94 23.71 -21.00
C ALA A 433 11.64 22.89 -20.87
N GLU A 434 11.74 21.57 -20.87
CA GLU A 434 10.64 20.63 -20.69
C GLU A 434 10.51 20.19 -19.24
N ASP A 435 9.43 20.59 -18.56
CA ASP A 435 9.07 20.15 -17.20
C ASP A 435 7.63 19.59 -17.24
N GLY A 436 7.47 18.33 -16.81
CA GLY A 436 6.16 17.67 -16.77
C GLY A 436 5.13 18.43 -15.94
N LEU A 437 5.55 19.20 -14.92
CA LEU A 437 4.65 20.08 -14.17
C LEU A 437 4.01 21.17 -15.05
N THR A 438 4.67 21.55 -16.17
CA THR A 438 4.08 22.50 -17.14
C THR A 438 2.89 21.88 -17.86
N LEU A 439 3.02 20.64 -18.34
CA LEU A 439 1.91 19.93 -18.97
C LEU A 439 0.75 19.72 -17.99
N LEU A 440 1.05 19.36 -16.75
CA LEU A 440 0.04 19.18 -15.71
C LEU A 440 -0.73 20.47 -15.42
N ARG A 441 -0.04 21.63 -15.41
CA ARG A 441 -0.66 22.95 -15.25
C ARG A 441 -1.56 23.29 -16.43
N GLU A 442 -1.10 23.06 -17.66
CA GLU A 442 -1.90 23.27 -18.88
C GLU A 442 -3.19 22.47 -18.87
N LEU A 443 -3.13 21.19 -18.46
CA LEU A 443 -4.30 20.33 -18.32
C LEU A 443 -5.26 20.82 -17.24
N ALA A 444 -4.74 21.31 -16.13
CA ALA A 444 -5.56 21.89 -15.05
C ALA A 444 -6.26 23.18 -15.52
N GLU A 445 -5.56 24.08 -16.21
CA GLU A 445 -6.11 25.32 -16.76
C GLU A 445 -7.21 25.06 -17.82
N GLN A 446 -7.07 23.97 -18.59
CA GLN A 446 -8.07 23.52 -19.56
C GLN A 446 -9.24 22.79 -18.93
N SER A 447 -9.28 22.64 -17.61
CA SER A 447 -10.28 21.85 -16.87
C SER A 447 -10.38 20.40 -17.39
N SER A 448 -9.26 19.82 -17.79
CA SER A 448 -9.22 18.44 -18.26
C SER A 448 -9.63 17.47 -17.18
N THR A 449 -10.53 16.53 -17.50
CA THR A 449 -10.98 15.48 -16.59
C THR A 449 -10.09 14.23 -16.63
N ILE A 450 -9.09 14.21 -17.56
CA ILE A 450 -8.19 13.06 -17.71
C ILE A 450 -7.30 12.93 -16.48
N PRO A 451 -7.34 11.80 -15.74
CA PRO A 451 -6.50 11.59 -14.58
C PRO A 451 -5.02 11.51 -14.97
N VAL A 452 -4.17 12.27 -14.28
CA VAL A 452 -2.73 12.26 -14.48
C VAL A 452 -2.04 11.64 -13.27
N LEU A 453 -1.19 10.64 -13.51
CA LEU A 453 -0.34 10.00 -12.53
C LEU A 453 1.12 10.36 -12.85
N ALA A 454 1.80 11.09 -11.97
CA ALA A 454 3.22 11.37 -12.11
C ALA A 454 4.05 10.11 -11.84
N VAL A 455 4.94 9.75 -12.77
CA VAL A 455 5.84 8.58 -12.68
C VAL A 455 7.26 9.08 -12.95
N THR A 456 8.04 9.39 -11.90
CA THR A 456 9.26 10.18 -12.04
C THR A 456 10.40 9.70 -11.15
N ARG A 457 11.63 10.11 -11.49
CA ARG A 457 12.82 9.94 -10.63
C ARG A 457 12.94 11.05 -9.57
N ARG A 458 12.16 12.13 -9.65
CA ARG A 458 12.10 13.14 -8.59
C ARG A 458 11.44 12.56 -7.35
N ASP A 459 12.05 12.71 -6.17
CA ASP A 459 11.53 12.16 -4.90
C ASP A 459 11.40 13.22 -3.80
N ARG A 460 11.35 14.50 -4.17
CA ARG A 460 11.22 15.59 -3.20
C ARG A 460 9.75 15.76 -2.81
N LEU A 461 9.50 16.03 -1.55
CA LEU A 461 8.15 16.37 -1.05
C LEU A 461 7.54 17.53 -1.84
N ALA A 462 8.35 18.53 -2.22
CA ALA A 462 7.92 19.68 -3.01
C ALA A 462 7.33 19.27 -4.38
N ASP A 463 7.90 18.26 -5.05
CA ASP A 463 7.40 17.78 -6.34
C ASP A 463 6.04 17.09 -6.17
N ARG A 464 5.84 16.31 -5.10
CA ARG A 464 4.55 15.66 -4.77
C ARG A 464 3.47 16.69 -4.47
N VAL A 465 3.80 17.70 -3.65
CA VAL A 465 2.91 18.81 -3.35
C VAL A 465 2.56 19.59 -4.62
N ALA A 466 3.54 19.83 -5.51
CA ALA A 466 3.30 20.52 -6.78
C ALA A 466 2.34 19.72 -7.68
N VAL A 467 2.56 18.40 -7.83
CA VAL A 467 1.68 17.50 -8.59
C VAL A 467 0.26 17.55 -8.05
N SER A 468 0.10 17.42 -6.73
CA SER A 468 -1.21 17.46 -6.10
C SER A 468 -1.92 18.80 -6.26
N ARG A 469 -1.21 19.93 -6.10
CA ARG A 469 -1.76 21.29 -6.32
C ARG A 469 -2.23 21.54 -7.74
N LEU A 470 -1.59 20.91 -8.71
CA LEU A 470 -1.94 21.00 -10.13
C LEU A 470 -2.97 19.94 -10.58
N GLY A 471 -3.59 19.22 -9.66
CA GLY A 471 -4.67 18.26 -9.96
C GLY A 471 -4.21 16.85 -10.33
N GLY A 472 -2.93 16.52 -10.17
CA GLY A 472 -2.44 15.15 -10.35
C GLY A 472 -3.07 14.19 -9.34
N ARG A 473 -3.50 13.02 -9.82
CA ARG A 473 -4.21 12.00 -9.03
C ARG A 473 -3.29 11.08 -8.26
N GLY A 474 -2.00 11.08 -8.54
CA GLY A 474 -1.02 10.27 -7.83
C GLY A 474 0.40 10.55 -8.24
N PHE A 475 1.34 10.01 -7.46
CA PHE A 475 2.77 10.16 -7.66
C PHE A 475 3.47 8.82 -7.41
N LEU A 476 4.21 8.32 -8.40
CA LEU A 476 5.02 7.12 -8.32
C LEU A 476 6.48 7.47 -8.58
N HIS A 477 7.35 6.95 -7.74
CA HIS A 477 8.80 7.10 -7.92
C HIS A 477 9.37 5.92 -8.71
N LYS A 478 10.20 6.21 -9.73
CA LYS A 478 10.91 5.18 -10.49
C LYS A 478 12.04 4.55 -9.65
N PRO A 479 12.32 3.25 -9.80
CA PRO A 479 11.78 2.31 -10.79
C PRO A 479 10.39 1.77 -10.39
N VAL A 480 9.47 1.66 -11.35
CA VAL A 480 8.09 1.16 -11.15
C VAL A 480 7.91 -0.29 -11.61
N LEU A 481 8.94 -0.93 -12.19
CA LEU A 481 8.98 -2.31 -12.68
C LEU A 481 10.23 -3.03 -12.20
#